data_c3f8a5fb4ed3e1bcc5078daf84f28a30
#
_entry.id   c3f8a5fb4ed3e1bcc5078daf84f28a30
#
_cell.length_a   1.000
_cell.length_b   1.000
_cell.length_c   1.000
_cell.angle_alpha   90.00
_cell.angle_beta   90.00
_cell.angle_gamma   90.00
#
_symmetry.space_group_name_H-M   'P 1'
#
loop_
_entity.id
_entity.type
_entity.pdbx_description
1 polymer ?
#
loop_
_entity_poly.entity_id
_entity_poly.type
_entity_poly.pdbx_seq_one_letter_code
_entity_poly.pdbx_strand_id
1 'polypeptide(L)'
;GKPSEQTLKIFDSVNMPLDEIMLWVEENIPAEYSGKELAKAYELLSRADIFKKRIYRQQYWRFLVYENIFLSYGVSASKDLKNINMRFTSYKKPDRVLKIWLNNQKVEKKKSISQKYAHHVHVGEKRAMNEFPTIKQIVMNNKKIQKELRLTNEEVEYLEKN
;
A
#
# COMPACT_ATOMS: atom_id res chain seq x y z
N GLY A 1 -10.14 -27.11 -13.06
CA GLY A 1 -10.49 -28.13 -12.05
C GLY A 1 -10.88 -27.43 -10.74
N LYS A 2 -11.66 -28.10 -9.92
CA LYS A 2 -11.91 -27.60 -8.55
C LYS A 2 -10.57 -27.53 -7.80
N PRO A 3 -10.34 -26.53 -6.93
CA PRO A 3 -9.15 -26.50 -6.09
C PRO A 3 -9.02 -27.82 -5.32
N SER A 4 -7.84 -28.41 -5.34
CA SER A 4 -7.52 -29.68 -4.67
C SER A 4 -6.60 -29.43 -3.47
N GLU A 5 -6.31 -30.48 -2.69
CA GLU A 5 -5.30 -30.40 -1.62
C GLU A 5 -3.92 -29.95 -2.14
N GLN A 6 -3.61 -30.22 -3.40
CA GLN A 6 -2.38 -29.74 -4.03
C GLN A 6 -2.32 -28.21 -4.10
N THR A 7 -3.50 -27.53 -4.18
CA THR A 7 -3.56 -26.06 -4.18
C THR A 7 -3.12 -25.47 -2.84
N LEU A 8 -3.27 -26.19 -1.74
CA LEU A 8 -2.79 -25.73 -0.41
C LEU A 8 -1.27 -25.66 -0.32
N LYS A 9 -0.58 -26.48 -1.11
CA LYS A 9 0.90 -26.59 -1.11
C LYS A 9 1.55 -25.81 -2.26
N ILE A 10 0.76 -25.03 -3.00
CA ILE A 10 1.26 -24.37 -4.22
C ILE A 10 2.38 -23.38 -3.92
N PHE A 11 2.39 -22.79 -2.73
CA PHE A 11 3.41 -21.82 -2.32
C PHE A 11 4.64 -22.47 -1.64
N ASP A 12 4.57 -23.76 -1.27
CA ASP A 12 5.68 -24.44 -0.61
C ASP A 12 6.92 -24.56 -1.51
N SER A 13 6.72 -24.58 -2.82
CA SER A 13 7.80 -24.64 -3.82
C SER A 13 8.32 -23.26 -4.24
N VAL A 14 7.71 -22.18 -3.78
CA VAL A 14 8.05 -20.80 -4.14
C VAL A 14 9.04 -20.24 -3.11
N ASN A 15 10.24 -19.90 -3.55
CA ASN A 15 11.26 -19.27 -2.67
C ASN A 15 10.95 -17.77 -2.48
N MET A 16 9.81 -17.48 -1.85
CA MET A 16 9.32 -16.11 -1.62
C MET A 16 8.50 -16.09 -0.31
N PRO A 17 8.65 -15.07 0.54
CA PRO A 17 7.83 -14.92 1.74
C PRO A 17 6.33 -14.80 1.39
N LEU A 18 5.48 -15.36 2.24
CA LEU A 18 4.01 -15.36 2.01
C LEU A 18 3.44 -13.93 1.88
N ASP A 19 4.03 -12.98 2.60
CA ASP A 19 3.71 -11.55 2.51
C ASP A 19 3.92 -10.97 1.10
N GLU A 20 4.99 -11.37 0.45
CA GLU A 20 5.32 -10.93 -0.90
C GLU A 20 4.43 -11.64 -1.93
N ILE A 21 4.16 -12.93 -1.73
CA ILE A 21 3.20 -13.68 -2.55
C ILE A 21 1.82 -13.01 -2.50
N MET A 22 1.38 -12.57 -1.31
CA MET A 22 0.11 -11.86 -1.15
C MET A 22 0.04 -10.59 -2.01
N LEU A 23 1.12 -9.80 -2.08
CA LEU A 23 1.17 -8.60 -2.94
C LEU A 23 1.08 -8.96 -4.43
N TRP A 24 1.76 -10.04 -4.85
CA TRP A 24 1.66 -10.52 -6.23
C TRP A 24 0.26 -10.99 -6.58
N VAL A 25 -0.41 -11.69 -5.67
CA VAL A 25 -1.80 -12.13 -5.86
C VAL A 25 -2.74 -10.93 -5.91
N GLU A 26 -2.60 -9.97 -4.98
CA GLU A 26 -3.41 -8.73 -4.94
C GLU A 26 -3.34 -7.95 -6.27
N GLU A 27 -2.14 -7.75 -6.80
CA GLU A 27 -1.92 -6.99 -8.04
C GLU A 27 -2.53 -7.68 -9.27
N ASN A 28 -2.55 -9.02 -9.30
CA ASN A 28 -2.92 -9.78 -10.49
C ASN A 28 -4.34 -10.39 -10.43
N ILE A 29 -5.03 -10.36 -9.30
CA ILE A 29 -6.43 -10.81 -9.20
C ILE A 29 -7.32 -10.14 -10.27
N PRO A 30 -7.26 -8.81 -10.53
CA PRO A 30 -8.13 -8.19 -11.51
C PRO A 30 -7.89 -8.64 -12.96
N ALA A 31 -6.73 -9.21 -13.26
CA ALA A 31 -6.42 -9.74 -14.58
C ALA A 31 -7.11 -11.09 -14.86
N GLU A 32 -7.40 -11.85 -13.79
CA GLU A 32 -7.94 -13.21 -13.86
C GLU A 32 -9.41 -13.31 -13.45
N TYR A 33 -9.87 -12.43 -12.56
CA TYR A 33 -11.19 -12.49 -11.96
C TYR A 33 -12.03 -11.27 -12.35
N SER A 34 -13.34 -11.48 -12.50
CA SER A 34 -14.27 -10.40 -12.84
C SER A 34 -15.60 -10.52 -12.08
N GLY A 35 -16.32 -9.43 -11.95
CA GLY A 35 -17.65 -9.38 -11.34
C GLY A 35 -17.69 -9.98 -9.92
N LYS A 36 -18.57 -10.94 -9.70
CA LYS A 36 -18.79 -11.60 -8.39
C LYS A 36 -17.57 -12.41 -7.93
N GLU A 37 -16.84 -13.01 -8.87
CA GLU A 37 -15.63 -13.79 -8.58
C GLU A 37 -14.53 -12.87 -8.03
N LEU A 38 -14.37 -11.70 -8.62
CA LEU A 38 -13.42 -10.69 -8.18
C LEU A 38 -13.71 -10.23 -6.75
N ALA A 39 -14.99 -9.94 -6.45
CA ALA A 39 -15.39 -9.54 -5.10
C ALA A 39 -15.09 -10.62 -4.07
N LYS A 40 -15.40 -11.89 -4.40
CA LYS A 40 -15.13 -13.03 -3.54
C LYS A 40 -13.63 -13.29 -3.34
N ALA A 41 -12.83 -13.15 -4.40
CA ALA A 41 -11.36 -13.27 -4.32
C ALA A 41 -10.76 -12.23 -3.39
N TYR A 42 -11.18 -10.95 -3.50
CA TYR A 42 -10.74 -9.90 -2.59
C TYR A 42 -11.25 -10.08 -1.15
N GLU A 43 -12.46 -10.59 -0.96
CA GLU A 43 -12.94 -10.95 0.39
C GLU A 43 -12.01 -11.96 1.05
N LEU A 44 -11.64 -13.03 0.34
CA LEU A 44 -10.77 -14.09 0.86
C LEU A 44 -9.33 -13.59 1.05
N LEU A 45 -8.84 -12.74 0.15
CA LEU A 45 -7.55 -12.07 0.32
C LEU A 45 -7.54 -11.16 1.56
N SER A 46 -8.63 -10.43 1.81
CA SER A 46 -8.79 -9.62 3.02
C SER A 46 -8.77 -10.47 4.29
N ARG A 47 -9.36 -11.67 4.26
CA ARG A 47 -9.27 -12.61 5.39
C ARG A 47 -7.83 -13.07 5.62
N ALA A 48 -7.07 -13.37 4.57
CA ALA A 48 -5.64 -13.69 4.69
C ALA A 48 -4.87 -12.53 5.35
N ASP A 49 -5.10 -11.28 4.93
CA ASP A 49 -4.46 -10.09 5.52
C ASP A 49 -4.81 -9.90 7.02
N ILE A 50 -6.03 -10.27 7.45
CA ILE A 50 -6.40 -10.26 8.87
C ILE A 50 -5.53 -11.26 9.66
N PHE A 51 -5.32 -12.48 9.16
CA PHE A 51 -4.49 -13.48 9.83
C PHE A 51 -3.02 -13.05 9.85
N LYS A 52 -2.50 -12.50 8.75
CA LYS A 52 -1.18 -11.86 8.69
C LYS A 52 -1.00 -10.83 9.80
N LYS A 53 -1.93 -9.88 9.94
CA LYS A 53 -1.88 -8.85 10.99
C LYS A 53 -1.93 -9.44 12.40
N ARG A 54 -2.69 -10.52 12.60
CA ARG A 54 -2.75 -11.24 13.88
C ARG A 54 -1.42 -11.91 14.20
N ILE A 55 -0.75 -12.52 13.22
CA ILE A 55 0.58 -13.12 13.39
C ILE A 55 1.56 -12.06 13.92
N TYR A 56 1.66 -10.91 13.25
CA TYR A 56 2.56 -9.84 13.66
C TYR A 56 2.20 -9.24 15.04
N ARG A 57 0.91 -9.06 15.32
CA ARG A 57 0.47 -8.44 16.56
C ARG A 57 0.56 -9.37 17.77
N GLN A 58 0.22 -10.64 17.59
CA GLN A 58 0.11 -11.62 18.68
C GLN A 58 1.32 -12.57 18.74
N GLN A 59 2.21 -12.51 17.73
CA GLN A 59 3.36 -13.43 17.57
C GLN A 59 2.92 -14.91 17.58
N TYR A 60 1.70 -15.19 17.07
CA TYR A 60 1.10 -16.52 17.06
C TYR A 60 1.18 -17.15 15.67
N TRP A 61 2.29 -17.82 15.41
CA TRP A 61 2.66 -18.36 14.10
C TRP A 61 1.74 -19.45 13.54
N ARG A 62 0.91 -20.09 14.37
CA ARG A 62 -0.10 -21.05 13.88
C ARG A 62 -1.11 -20.45 12.91
N PHE A 63 -1.30 -19.14 12.93
CA PHE A 63 -2.16 -18.45 11.98
C PHE A 63 -1.62 -18.43 10.54
N LEU A 64 -0.35 -18.76 10.31
CA LEU A 64 0.21 -18.95 8.96
C LEU A 64 -0.56 -19.97 8.14
N VAL A 65 -1.06 -21.03 8.77
CA VAL A 65 -1.86 -22.06 8.10
C VAL A 65 -3.13 -21.44 7.51
N TYR A 66 -3.82 -20.60 8.28
CA TYR A 66 -5.04 -19.94 7.81
C TYR A 66 -4.76 -18.88 6.76
N GLU A 67 -3.69 -18.09 6.92
CA GLU A 67 -3.24 -17.14 5.91
C GLU A 67 -2.98 -17.86 4.58
N ASN A 68 -2.22 -18.95 4.61
CA ASN A 68 -1.93 -19.75 3.42
C ASN A 68 -3.20 -20.35 2.78
N ILE A 69 -4.13 -20.91 3.58
CA ILE A 69 -5.38 -21.49 3.09
C ILE A 69 -6.21 -20.45 2.34
N PHE A 70 -6.38 -19.24 2.92
CA PHE A 70 -7.17 -18.20 2.28
C PHE A 70 -6.49 -17.66 1.03
N LEU A 71 -5.19 -17.50 1.05
CA LEU A 71 -4.40 -16.97 -0.07
C LEU A 71 -4.31 -17.95 -1.25
N SER A 72 -4.12 -19.25 -0.98
CA SER A 72 -3.98 -20.27 -2.01
C SER A 72 -5.34 -20.85 -2.44
N TYR A 73 -5.90 -21.70 -1.61
CA TYR A 73 -7.15 -22.42 -1.89
C TYR A 73 -8.35 -21.46 -1.99
N GLY A 74 -8.47 -20.51 -1.06
CA GLY A 74 -9.59 -19.57 -1.02
C GLY A 74 -9.70 -18.76 -2.28
N VAL A 75 -8.62 -18.09 -2.69
CA VAL A 75 -8.59 -17.28 -3.92
C VAL A 75 -8.87 -18.15 -5.13
N SER A 76 -8.22 -19.33 -5.25
CA SER A 76 -8.46 -20.26 -6.36
C SER A 76 -9.89 -20.74 -6.44
N ALA A 77 -10.54 -21.01 -5.30
CA ALA A 77 -11.93 -21.48 -5.22
C ALA A 77 -12.96 -20.38 -5.58
N SER A 78 -12.53 -19.13 -5.67
CA SER A 78 -13.40 -18.02 -6.08
C SER A 78 -13.68 -18.02 -7.57
N LYS A 79 -12.83 -18.68 -8.38
CA LYS A 79 -12.98 -18.78 -9.84
C LYS A 79 -14.11 -19.76 -10.20
N ASP A 80 -15.05 -19.31 -11.04
CA ASP A 80 -16.02 -20.19 -11.65
C ASP A 80 -15.39 -20.88 -12.87
N LEU A 81 -15.50 -22.20 -12.92
CA LEU A 81 -14.98 -23.02 -14.02
C LEU A 81 -15.61 -22.68 -15.39
N LYS A 82 -16.79 -22.03 -15.38
CA LYS A 82 -17.46 -21.58 -16.60
C LYS A 82 -16.80 -20.34 -17.22
N ASN A 83 -16.05 -19.58 -16.44
CA ASN A 83 -15.43 -18.30 -16.84
C ASN A 83 -13.91 -18.40 -16.95
N ILE A 84 -13.38 -19.55 -17.39
CA ILE A 84 -11.95 -19.68 -17.58
C ILE A 84 -11.52 -18.81 -18.74
N ASN A 85 -10.67 -17.84 -18.46
CA ASN A 85 -10.08 -16.98 -19.46
C ASN A 85 -9.00 -17.79 -20.22
N MET A 86 -9.27 -18.16 -21.47
CA MET A 86 -8.30 -18.87 -22.31
C MET A 86 -7.25 -17.94 -22.92
N ARG A 87 -7.30 -16.65 -22.62
CA ARG A 87 -6.32 -15.68 -23.12
C ARG A 87 -5.06 -15.72 -22.28
N PHE A 88 -3.92 -15.50 -22.92
CA PHE A 88 -2.66 -15.30 -22.21
C PHE A 88 -2.77 -14.05 -21.33
N THR A 89 -2.51 -14.22 -20.04
CA THR A 89 -2.53 -13.14 -19.07
C THR A 89 -1.10 -12.76 -18.71
N SER A 90 -0.74 -11.51 -18.95
CA SER A 90 0.55 -10.96 -18.52
C SER A 90 0.44 -10.47 -17.07
N TYR A 91 1.16 -11.10 -16.17
CA TYR A 91 1.21 -10.71 -14.76
C TYR A 91 2.16 -9.54 -14.53
N LYS A 92 1.75 -8.65 -13.64
CA LYS A 92 2.51 -7.45 -13.28
C LYS A 92 3.19 -7.63 -11.93
N LYS A 93 4.39 -7.08 -11.81
CA LYS A 93 5.06 -6.98 -10.51
C LYS A 93 4.29 -6.01 -9.61
N PRO A 94 4.09 -6.34 -8.32
CA PRO A 94 3.42 -5.43 -7.39
C PRO A 94 4.21 -4.14 -7.23
N ASP A 95 3.56 -3.01 -7.50
CA ASP A 95 4.15 -1.68 -7.40
C ASP A 95 3.57 -0.83 -6.26
N ARG A 96 2.58 -1.37 -5.54
CA ARG A 96 1.88 -0.68 -4.45
C ARG A 96 2.84 -0.15 -3.38
N VAL A 97 3.79 -0.96 -2.93
CA VAL A 97 4.77 -0.56 -1.91
C VAL A 97 5.63 0.59 -2.42
N LEU A 98 6.10 0.50 -3.68
CA LEU A 98 6.87 1.56 -4.32
C LEU A 98 6.06 2.85 -4.46
N LYS A 99 4.80 2.76 -4.88
CA LYS A 99 3.89 3.92 -4.98
C LYS A 99 3.66 4.59 -3.64
N ILE A 100 3.44 3.81 -2.57
CA ILE A 100 3.29 4.33 -1.21
C ILE A 100 4.58 5.04 -0.77
N TRP A 101 5.73 4.42 -0.99
CA TRP A 101 7.03 5.00 -0.63
C TRP A 101 7.29 6.32 -1.37
N LEU A 102 7.08 6.36 -2.70
CA LEU A 102 7.21 7.57 -3.51
C LEU A 102 6.25 8.68 -3.05
N ASN A 103 5.01 8.30 -2.73
CA ASN A 103 4.04 9.26 -2.21
C ASN A 103 4.45 9.80 -0.84
N ASN A 104 4.93 8.95 0.05
CA ASN A 104 5.41 9.35 1.36
C ASN A 104 6.61 10.32 1.24
N GLN A 105 7.54 10.06 0.32
CA GLN A 105 8.64 10.99 0.06
C GLN A 105 8.16 12.36 -0.44
N LYS A 106 7.17 12.39 -1.34
CA LYS A 106 6.58 13.65 -1.81
C LYS A 106 5.90 14.44 -0.68
N VAL A 107 5.25 13.73 0.25
CA VAL A 107 4.53 14.34 1.36
C VAL A 107 5.48 14.73 2.51
N GLU A 108 6.63 14.08 2.64
CA GLU A 108 7.57 14.30 3.74
C GLU A 108 8.06 15.76 3.80
N LYS A 109 8.48 16.32 2.68
CA LYS A 109 8.93 17.73 2.62
C LYS A 109 7.80 18.70 2.97
N LYS A 110 6.59 18.45 2.45
CA LYS A 110 5.39 19.21 2.83
C LYS A 110 5.14 19.13 4.33
N LYS A 111 5.23 17.93 4.91
CA LYS A 111 5.03 17.70 6.35
C LYS A 111 6.08 18.41 7.18
N SER A 112 7.35 18.30 6.81
CA SER A 112 8.45 19.00 7.51
C SER A 112 8.26 20.51 7.52
N ILE A 113 7.96 21.12 6.39
CA ILE A 113 7.70 22.57 6.28
C ILE A 113 6.49 22.95 7.15
N SER A 114 5.41 22.16 7.08
CA SER A 114 4.20 22.42 7.88
C SER A 114 4.45 22.31 9.38
N GLN A 115 5.30 21.37 9.82
CA GLN A 115 5.68 21.22 11.22
C GLN A 115 6.51 22.42 11.72
N LYS A 116 7.49 22.86 10.93
CA LYS A 116 8.29 24.05 11.25
C LYS A 116 7.41 25.29 11.38
N TYR A 117 6.49 25.48 10.44
CA TYR A 117 5.52 26.57 10.47
C TYR A 117 4.59 26.46 11.69
N ALA A 118 4.04 25.27 11.93
CA ALA A 118 3.14 25.01 13.04
C ALA A 118 3.78 25.33 14.41
N HIS A 119 5.05 24.94 14.57
CA HIS A 119 5.82 25.24 15.77
C HIS A 119 6.07 26.76 15.93
N HIS A 120 6.38 27.46 14.84
CA HIS A 120 6.68 28.90 14.87
C HIS A 120 5.43 29.74 15.17
N VAL A 121 4.27 29.37 14.62
CA VAL A 121 3.00 30.12 14.73
C VAL A 121 2.11 29.56 15.86
N HIS A 122 2.56 28.52 16.58
CA HIS A 122 1.80 27.86 17.65
C HIS A 122 0.44 27.30 17.22
N VAL A 123 0.35 26.73 16.00
CA VAL A 123 -0.84 26.05 15.48
C VAL A 123 -0.63 24.53 15.44
N GLY A 124 -1.74 23.77 15.38
CA GLY A 124 -1.64 22.32 15.27
C GLY A 124 -1.13 21.86 13.89
N GLU A 125 -0.31 20.79 13.84
CA GLU A 125 0.27 20.26 12.58
C GLU A 125 -0.78 19.94 11.52
N LYS A 126 -1.93 19.35 11.93
CA LYS A 126 -3.04 19.04 11.00
C LYS A 126 -3.58 20.29 10.32
N ARG A 127 -3.70 21.37 11.09
CA ARG A 127 -4.16 22.66 10.56
C ARG A 127 -3.14 23.22 9.58
N ALA A 128 -1.87 23.26 9.95
CA ALA A 128 -0.79 23.71 9.06
C ALA A 128 -0.72 22.89 7.75
N MET A 129 -0.92 21.56 7.83
CA MET A 129 -0.98 20.71 6.65
C MET A 129 -2.16 21.04 5.72
N ASN A 130 -3.32 21.37 6.27
CA ASN A 130 -4.51 21.75 5.49
C ASN A 130 -4.34 23.16 4.87
N GLU A 131 -3.70 24.07 5.58
CA GLU A 131 -3.44 25.44 5.15
C GLU A 131 -2.14 25.57 4.30
N PHE A 132 -1.50 24.45 3.98
CA PHE A 132 -0.22 24.43 3.26
C PHE A 132 -0.19 25.26 1.98
N PRO A 133 -1.23 25.32 1.12
CA PRO A 133 -1.22 26.18 -0.06
C PRO A 133 -1.00 27.65 0.27
N THR A 134 -1.62 28.16 1.34
CA THR A 134 -1.49 29.52 1.82
C THR A 134 -0.09 29.74 2.43
N ILE A 135 0.35 28.79 3.26
CA ILE A 135 1.70 28.81 3.88
C ILE A 135 2.77 28.88 2.79
N LYS A 136 2.63 28.08 1.74
CA LYS A 136 3.55 28.07 0.60
C LYS A 136 3.67 29.46 -0.02
N GLN A 137 2.56 30.14 -0.32
CA GLN A 137 2.56 31.48 -0.91
C GLN A 137 3.25 32.50 -0.01
N ILE A 138 2.99 32.46 1.29
CA ILE A 138 3.61 33.35 2.27
C ILE A 138 5.13 33.14 2.34
N VAL A 139 5.54 31.86 2.43
CA VAL A 139 6.95 31.47 2.61
C VAL A 139 7.76 31.71 1.34
N MET A 140 7.19 31.43 0.15
CA MET A 140 7.89 31.70 -1.12
C MET A 140 8.20 33.19 -1.32
N ASN A 141 7.28 34.07 -0.97
CA ASN A 141 7.42 35.50 -1.18
C ASN A 141 8.30 36.20 -0.12
N ASN A 142 8.73 35.49 0.93
CA ASN A 142 9.43 36.13 2.03
C ASN A 142 10.66 35.33 2.50
N LYS A 143 11.84 35.72 2.02
CA LYS A 143 13.12 35.12 2.40
C LYS A 143 13.46 35.25 3.91
N LYS A 144 12.89 36.23 4.61
CA LYS A 144 13.10 36.37 6.06
C LYS A 144 12.37 35.22 6.80
N ILE A 145 11.13 34.92 6.40
CA ILE A 145 10.35 33.81 6.97
C ILE A 145 11.02 32.47 6.69
N GLN A 146 11.61 32.27 5.50
CA GLN A 146 12.36 31.04 5.19
C GLN A 146 13.53 30.81 6.17
N LYS A 147 14.26 31.89 6.53
CA LYS A 147 15.34 31.81 7.51
C LYS A 147 14.83 31.58 8.94
N GLU A 148 13.77 32.25 9.34
CA GLU A 148 13.14 32.09 10.66
C GLU A 148 12.61 30.67 10.86
N LEU A 149 12.00 30.10 9.84
CA LEU A 149 11.53 28.70 9.83
C LEU A 149 12.67 27.68 9.69
N ARG A 150 13.93 28.14 9.51
CA ARG A 150 15.11 27.28 9.31
C ARG A 150 14.88 26.24 8.21
N LEU A 151 14.33 26.67 7.07
CA LEU A 151 14.12 25.79 5.93
C LEU A 151 15.46 25.36 5.33
N THR A 152 15.54 24.08 4.96
CA THR A 152 16.69 23.56 4.21
C THR A 152 16.60 23.95 2.74
N ASN A 153 17.74 23.92 2.03
CA ASN A 153 17.76 24.23 0.59
C ASN A 153 16.80 23.32 -0.21
N GLU A 154 16.70 22.05 0.18
CA GLU A 154 15.78 21.10 -0.44
C GLU A 154 14.31 21.43 -0.21
N GLU A 155 13.97 21.98 0.96
CA GLU A 155 12.61 22.41 1.27
C GLU A 155 12.23 23.67 0.50
N VAL A 156 13.18 24.58 0.32
CA VAL A 156 12.98 25.78 -0.52
C VAL A 156 12.79 25.38 -1.98
N GLU A 157 13.63 24.49 -2.50
CA GLU A 157 13.51 23.96 -3.86
C GLU A 157 12.17 23.21 -4.07
N TYR A 158 11.70 22.48 -3.06
CA TYR A 158 10.38 21.84 -3.11
C TYR A 158 9.24 22.86 -3.20
N LEU A 159 9.34 24.00 -2.50
CA LEU A 159 8.33 25.06 -2.58
C LEU A 159 8.29 25.72 -3.98
N GLU A 160 9.44 25.82 -4.65
CA GLU A 160 9.52 26.42 -5.98
C GLU A 160 8.99 25.50 -7.09
N LYS A 161 9.19 24.17 -6.95
CA LYS A 161 8.83 23.19 -8.00
C LYS A 161 7.39 22.71 -7.97
N ASN A 162 6.69 22.83 -6.87
CA ASN A 162 5.32 22.34 -6.68
C ASN A 162 4.36 23.47 -6.40
#